data_6d3d92efbad7fd38bf1695a6da38754d
#
_entry.id   6d3d92efbad7fd38bf1695a6da38754d
#
_cell.length_a   1.000
_cell.length_b   1.000
_cell.length_c   1.000
_cell.angle_alpha   90.00
_cell.angle_beta   90.00
_cell.angle_gamma   90.00
#
_symmetry.space_group_name_H-M   'P 1'
#
loop_
_entity.id
_entity.type
_entity.pdbx_description
1 polymer ?
#
loop_
_entity_poly.entity_id
_entity_poly.type
_entity_poly.pdbx_seq_one_letter_code
_entity_poly.pdbx_strand_id
1 'polypeptide(L)'
;GKVLVFAGLGNNGGDGLVIARHLAGYGLNVTVFLLGEPDNIRSEECSWNWSLLEKMKSVKLLVGGNLEHLNNLEFDIIIDGILGTGISGEIREPHASAIAFINESIKNIVSVDVPSGLNPDTGETNQVCVNANMTVTFHRMKVGMPKRKDVCGEIFVEKIGIPPEAETGVL
;
A
#
# COMPACT_ATOMS: atom_id res chain seq x y z
N GLY A 1 14.05 -3.27 13.00
CA GLY A 1 13.10 -2.22 12.66
C GLY A 1 11.66 -2.68 12.83
N LYS A 2 10.77 -1.74 13.06
CA LYS A 2 9.33 -1.97 13.23
C LYS A 2 8.61 -1.37 12.03
N VAL A 3 7.77 -2.15 11.36
CA VAL A 3 7.07 -1.75 10.14
C VAL A 3 5.56 -1.81 10.36
N LEU A 4 4.87 -0.74 9.98
CA LEU A 4 3.42 -0.70 9.91
C LEU A 4 2.99 -0.74 8.45
N VAL A 5 2.23 -1.75 8.05
CA VAL A 5 1.70 -1.92 6.70
C VAL A 5 0.20 -1.63 6.73
N PHE A 6 -0.24 -0.61 6.01
CA PHE A 6 -1.65 -0.43 5.70
C PHE A 6 -2.00 -1.20 4.43
N ALA A 7 -2.96 -2.08 4.51
CA ALA A 7 -3.43 -2.88 3.40
C ALA A 7 -4.92 -2.62 3.13
N GLY A 8 -5.25 -2.31 1.90
CA GLY A 8 -6.63 -2.27 1.42
C GLY A 8 -7.15 -3.68 1.11
N LEU A 9 -8.40 -3.77 0.67
CA LEU A 9 -9.08 -5.03 0.38
C LEU A 9 -8.94 -5.49 -1.09
N GLY A 10 -8.13 -4.81 -1.88
CA GLY A 10 -7.89 -5.10 -3.30
C GLY A 10 -6.46 -5.58 -3.56
N ASN A 11 -6.07 -5.53 -4.85
CA ASN A 11 -4.77 -6.02 -5.30
C ASN A 11 -3.59 -5.29 -4.65
N ASN A 12 -3.66 -3.97 -4.51
CA ASN A 12 -2.59 -3.21 -3.85
C ASN A 12 -2.42 -3.59 -2.37
N GLY A 13 -3.54 -3.89 -1.69
CA GLY A 13 -3.51 -4.49 -0.36
C GLY A 13 -2.82 -5.85 -0.36
N GLY A 14 -3.11 -6.68 -1.37
CA GLY A 14 -2.44 -7.96 -1.56
C GLY A 14 -0.93 -7.82 -1.70
N ASP A 15 -0.45 -6.84 -2.48
CA ASP A 15 0.98 -6.53 -2.60
C ASP A 15 1.58 -6.11 -1.24
N GLY A 16 0.85 -5.28 -0.48
CA GLY A 16 1.21 -4.92 0.90
C GLY A 16 1.35 -6.12 1.82
N LEU A 17 0.44 -7.11 1.71
CA LEU A 17 0.50 -8.36 2.49
C LEU A 17 1.71 -9.22 2.10
N VAL A 18 2.05 -9.28 0.79
CA VAL A 18 3.27 -9.95 0.32
C VAL A 18 4.51 -9.30 0.92
N ILE A 19 4.58 -7.96 0.86
CA ILE A 19 5.68 -7.19 1.45
C ILE A 19 5.79 -7.49 2.95
N ALA A 20 4.68 -7.46 3.69
CA ALA A 20 4.65 -7.77 5.12
C ALA A 20 5.26 -9.14 5.43
N ARG A 21 4.88 -10.18 4.64
CA ARG A 21 5.40 -11.53 4.78
C ARG A 21 6.91 -11.59 4.54
N HIS A 22 7.40 -10.93 3.50
CA HIS A 22 8.82 -10.90 3.20
C HIS A 22 9.62 -10.16 4.26
N LEU A 23 9.15 -8.98 4.71
CA LEU A 23 9.82 -8.21 5.75
C LEU A 23 9.92 -8.98 7.08
N ALA A 24 8.86 -9.71 7.44
CA ALA A 24 8.88 -10.61 8.60
C ALA A 24 9.90 -11.75 8.42
N GLY A 25 10.02 -12.29 7.18
CA GLY A 25 11.04 -13.28 6.84
C GLY A 25 12.48 -12.75 6.97
N TYR A 26 12.69 -11.46 6.81
CA TYR A 26 13.97 -10.78 7.10
C TYR A 26 14.16 -10.41 8.58
N GLY A 27 13.25 -10.81 9.45
CA GLY A 27 13.37 -10.59 10.90
C GLY A 27 12.92 -9.22 11.39
N LEU A 28 12.16 -8.46 10.58
CA LEU A 28 11.56 -7.21 11.05
C LEU A 28 10.27 -7.49 11.84
N ASN A 29 9.97 -6.59 12.78
CA ASN A 29 8.70 -6.60 13.51
C ASN A 29 7.62 -5.94 12.66
N VAL A 30 6.72 -6.74 12.10
CA VAL A 30 5.71 -6.26 11.18
C VAL A 30 4.33 -6.26 11.83
N THR A 31 3.64 -5.13 11.74
CA THR A 31 2.20 -5.02 12.01
C THR A 31 1.49 -4.70 10.71
N VAL A 32 0.47 -5.47 10.37
CA VAL A 32 -0.43 -5.19 9.24
C VAL A 32 -1.74 -4.66 9.80
N PHE A 33 -2.21 -3.56 9.23
CA PHE A 33 -3.55 -3.03 9.45
C PHE A 33 -4.37 -3.17 8.16
N LEU A 34 -5.28 -4.15 8.15
CA LEU A 34 -6.22 -4.34 7.04
C LEU A 34 -7.38 -3.37 7.21
N LEU A 35 -7.61 -2.51 6.21
CA LEU A 35 -8.69 -1.52 6.22
C LEU A 35 -10.02 -2.13 5.81
N GLY A 36 -10.63 -2.83 6.73
CA GLY A 36 -11.89 -3.55 6.60
C GLY A 36 -11.82 -4.95 7.18
N GLU A 37 -12.82 -5.75 6.90
CA GLU A 37 -12.91 -7.14 7.37
C GLU A 37 -12.33 -8.11 6.33
N PRO A 38 -11.64 -9.19 6.76
CA PRO A 38 -11.05 -10.17 5.84
C PRO A 38 -12.05 -10.79 4.87
N ASP A 39 -13.30 -11.00 5.30
CA ASP A 39 -14.38 -11.54 4.46
C ASP A 39 -14.77 -10.62 3.30
N ASN A 40 -14.37 -9.34 3.37
CA ASN A 40 -14.62 -8.34 2.32
C ASN A 40 -13.45 -8.17 1.34
N ILE A 41 -12.39 -8.99 1.45
CA ILE A 41 -11.27 -8.98 0.50
C ILE A 41 -11.81 -9.36 -0.89
N ARG A 42 -11.44 -8.56 -1.91
CA ARG A 42 -12.04 -8.62 -3.25
C ARG A 42 -11.23 -9.42 -4.28
N SER A 43 -9.94 -9.67 -4.03
CA SER A 43 -9.11 -10.46 -4.94
C SER A 43 -8.67 -11.76 -4.29
N GLU A 44 -8.58 -12.83 -5.09
CA GLU A 44 -8.13 -14.15 -4.63
C GLU A 44 -6.69 -14.08 -4.10
N GLU A 45 -5.83 -13.32 -4.77
CA GLU A 45 -4.43 -13.15 -4.40
C GLU A 45 -4.29 -12.46 -3.03
N CYS A 46 -5.09 -11.41 -2.80
CA CYS A 46 -5.11 -10.72 -1.51
C CYS A 46 -5.61 -11.66 -0.41
N SER A 47 -6.71 -12.38 -0.65
CA SER A 47 -7.28 -13.37 0.29
C SER A 47 -6.27 -14.50 0.59
N TRP A 48 -5.60 -14.99 -0.44
CA TRP A 48 -4.55 -16.01 -0.28
C TRP A 48 -3.42 -15.50 0.61
N ASN A 49 -2.87 -14.32 0.34
CA ASN A 49 -1.78 -13.75 1.14
C ASN A 49 -2.23 -13.44 2.57
N TRP A 50 -3.46 -12.99 2.79
CA TRP A 50 -4.03 -12.83 4.12
C TRP A 50 -4.03 -14.16 4.89
N SER A 51 -4.52 -15.23 4.27
CA SER A 51 -4.56 -16.57 4.89
C SER A 51 -3.19 -17.13 5.26
N LEU A 52 -2.14 -16.71 4.56
CA LEU A 52 -0.76 -17.05 4.91
C LEU A 52 -0.29 -16.28 6.14
N LEU A 53 -0.61 -14.97 6.21
CA LEU A 53 -0.22 -14.14 7.35
C LEU A 53 -0.92 -14.55 8.65
N GLU A 54 -2.18 -15.02 8.59
CA GLU A 54 -2.90 -15.57 9.75
C GLU A 54 -2.18 -16.75 10.40
N LYS A 55 -1.38 -17.49 9.64
CA LYS A 55 -0.58 -18.61 10.14
C LYS A 55 0.79 -18.19 10.69
N MET A 56 1.18 -16.93 10.49
CA MET A 56 2.50 -16.40 10.89
C MET A 56 2.42 -15.75 12.28
N LYS A 57 3.18 -16.31 13.24
CA LYS A 57 3.31 -15.71 14.58
C LYS A 57 4.20 -14.46 14.63
N SER A 58 4.99 -14.23 13.57
CA SER A 58 5.93 -13.11 13.44
C SER A 58 5.30 -11.82 12.93
N VAL A 59 4.02 -11.87 12.52
CA VAL A 59 3.27 -10.71 12.03
C VAL A 59 2.09 -10.45 12.95
N LYS A 60 1.95 -9.21 13.41
CA LYS A 60 0.76 -8.78 14.15
C LYS A 60 -0.30 -8.33 13.14
N LEU A 61 -1.50 -8.88 13.23
CA LEU A 61 -2.62 -8.53 12.38
C LEU A 61 -3.65 -7.70 13.15
N LEU A 62 -4.04 -6.58 12.57
CA LEU A 62 -5.12 -5.71 13.03
C LEU A 62 -6.10 -5.53 11.86
N VAL A 63 -7.38 -5.44 12.15
CA VAL A 63 -8.45 -5.33 11.14
C VAL A 63 -9.44 -4.23 11.50
N GLY A 64 -10.15 -3.73 10.50
CA GLY A 64 -11.25 -2.79 10.67
C GLY A 64 -10.93 -1.38 10.20
N GLY A 65 -11.69 -0.39 10.69
CA GLY A 65 -11.54 1.02 10.34
C GLY A 65 -11.16 1.92 11.51
N ASN A 66 -11.11 1.39 12.72
CA ASN A 66 -10.75 2.16 13.91
C ASN A 66 -9.24 2.21 14.10
N LEU A 67 -8.65 3.39 13.89
CA LEU A 67 -7.20 3.62 13.99
C LEU A 67 -6.71 3.82 15.43
N GLU A 68 -7.59 3.87 16.43
CA GLU A 68 -7.19 4.02 17.85
C GLU A 68 -6.24 2.91 18.31
N HIS A 69 -6.33 1.73 17.69
CA HIS A 69 -5.42 0.62 17.95
C HIS A 69 -3.95 0.94 17.60
N LEU A 70 -3.71 1.99 16.80
CA LEU A 70 -2.39 2.43 16.37
C LEU A 70 -1.77 3.49 17.30
N ASN A 71 -2.56 4.15 18.16
CA ASN A 71 -2.11 5.28 18.99
C ASN A 71 -0.89 4.97 19.89
N ASN A 72 -0.76 3.71 20.32
CA ASN A 72 0.34 3.26 21.18
C ASN A 72 1.29 2.29 20.44
N LEU A 73 1.17 2.21 19.11
CA LEU A 73 2.02 1.35 18.32
C LEU A 73 3.30 2.09 17.92
N GLU A 74 4.43 1.49 18.26
CA GLU A 74 5.73 1.98 17.81
C GLU A 74 6.06 1.39 16.43
N PHE A 75 6.44 2.26 15.50
CA PHE A 75 6.92 1.88 14.17
C PHE A 75 7.96 2.90 13.67
N ASP A 76 8.84 2.43 12.80
CA ASP A 76 9.92 3.22 12.21
C ASP A 76 9.58 3.65 10.78
N ILE A 77 8.76 2.86 10.08
CA ILE A 77 8.38 3.05 8.68
C ILE A 77 6.93 2.62 8.47
N ILE A 78 6.26 3.31 7.55
CA ILE A 78 4.91 2.98 7.09
C ILE A 78 4.98 2.50 5.64
N ILE A 79 4.27 1.42 5.34
CA ILE A 79 4.01 0.95 3.98
C ILE A 79 2.56 1.27 3.63
N ASP A 80 2.36 2.05 2.59
CA ASP A 80 1.06 2.38 2.03
C ASP A 80 0.71 1.40 0.90
N GLY A 81 -0.13 0.42 1.20
CA GLY A 81 -0.72 -0.53 0.28
C GLY A 81 -2.26 -0.44 0.29
N ILE A 82 -2.83 0.77 0.46
CA ILE A 82 -4.27 0.94 0.62
C ILE A 82 -4.98 0.86 -0.72
N LEU A 83 -4.63 1.76 -1.65
CA LEU A 83 -5.29 1.92 -2.93
C LEU A 83 -4.24 1.97 -4.05
N GLY A 84 -4.47 1.22 -5.12
CA GLY A 84 -3.62 1.20 -6.32
C GLY A 84 -4.21 1.98 -7.49
N THR A 85 -3.93 1.53 -8.70
CA THR A 85 -4.31 2.20 -9.96
C THR A 85 -5.80 2.17 -10.29
N GLY A 86 -6.59 1.34 -9.60
CA GLY A 86 -8.03 1.15 -9.86
C GLY A 86 -8.98 2.13 -9.16
N ILE A 87 -8.47 3.28 -8.71
CA ILE A 87 -9.30 4.24 -7.97
C ILE A 87 -10.12 5.08 -8.94
N SER A 88 -11.43 5.13 -8.70
CA SER A 88 -12.34 6.09 -9.32
C SER A 88 -13.27 6.70 -8.27
N GLY A 89 -13.46 8.02 -8.33
CA GLY A 89 -14.35 8.74 -7.43
C GLY A 89 -13.73 9.12 -6.09
N GLU A 90 -14.58 9.50 -5.15
CA GLU A 90 -14.19 10.02 -3.85
C GLU A 90 -13.67 8.91 -2.92
N ILE A 91 -12.57 9.20 -2.21
CA ILE A 91 -12.04 8.30 -1.18
C ILE A 91 -12.86 8.47 0.10
N ARG A 92 -13.51 7.40 0.52
CA ARG A 92 -14.39 7.38 1.70
C ARG A 92 -13.70 6.71 2.88
N GLU A 93 -14.34 6.81 4.04
CA GLU A 93 -13.93 6.07 5.23
C GLU A 93 -13.98 4.54 5.01
N PRO A 94 -13.07 3.80 5.62
CA PRO A 94 -11.99 4.21 6.54
C PRO A 94 -10.68 4.65 5.84
N HIS A 95 -10.63 4.63 4.50
CA HIS A 95 -9.42 4.93 3.73
C HIS A 95 -8.97 6.38 3.89
N ALA A 96 -9.91 7.33 3.93
CA ALA A 96 -9.60 8.74 4.09
C ALA A 96 -8.91 9.02 5.44
N SER A 97 -9.43 8.46 6.53
CA SER A 97 -8.81 8.57 7.85
C SER A 97 -7.43 7.89 7.91
N ALA A 98 -7.27 6.75 7.24
CA ALA A 98 -5.97 6.07 7.18
C ALA A 98 -4.92 6.89 6.43
N ILE A 99 -5.28 7.52 5.32
CA ILE A 99 -4.39 8.41 4.56
C ILE A 99 -4.01 9.63 5.41
N ALA A 100 -4.96 10.22 6.14
CA ALA A 100 -4.69 11.33 7.05
C ALA A 100 -3.70 10.91 8.15
N PHE A 101 -3.92 9.77 8.80
CA PHE A 101 -3.01 9.21 9.81
C PHE A 101 -1.59 9.01 9.26
N ILE A 102 -1.46 8.46 8.04
CA ILE A 102 -0.17 8.26 7.39
C ILE A 102 0.53 9.61 7.18
N ASN A 103 -0.17 10.62 6.67
CA ASN A 103 0.39 11.93 6.36
C ASN A 103 0.76 12.74 7.63
N GLU A 104 0.08 12.52 8.74
CA GLU A 104 0.42 13.14 10.04
C GLU A 104 1.65 12.51 10.70
N SER A 105 2.09 11.35 10.21
CA SER A 105 3.26 10.66 10.74
C SER A 105 4.55 11.37 10.33
N ILE A 106 5.49 11.48 11.29
CA ILE A 106 6.86 11.95 11.03
C ILE A 106 7.79 10.83 10.51
N LYS A 107 7.27 9.64 10.32
CA LYS A 107 8.03 8.46 9.89
C LYS A 107 8.18 8.41 8.37
N ASN A 108 9.14 7.63 7.88
CA ASN A 108 9.27 7.39 6.46
C ASN A 108 8.08 6.60 5.92
N ILE A 109 7.54 7.06 4.81
CA ILE A 109 6.37 6.48 4.13
C ILE A 109 6.84 5.93 2.79
N VAL A 110 6.55 4.65 2.54
CA VAL A 110 6.80 3.99 1.26
C VAL A 110 5.47 3.55 0.67
N SER A 111 5.13 4.09 -0.51
CA SER A 111 3.91 3.68 -1.23
C SER A 111 4.19 2.54 -2.20
N VAL A 112 3.26 1.60 -2.23
CA VAL A 112 3.26 0.42 -3.10
C VAL A 112 2.56 0.77 -4.40
N ASP A 113 3.27 0.67 -5.50
CA ASP A 113 2.89 0.95 -6.89
C ASP A 113 2.57 2.43 -7.16
N VAL A 114 1.61 3.02 -6.46
CA VAL A 114 1.28 4.45 -6.50
C VAL A 114 0.86 4.93 -5.11
N PRO A 115 1.13 6.20 -4.73
CA PRO A 115 0.57 6.75 -3.49
C PRO A 115 -0.95 6.66 -3.49
N SER A 116 -1.52 6.15 -2.40
CA SER A 116 -2.98 6.04 -2.29
C SER A 116 -3.64 7.41 -2.42
N GLY A 117 -4.52 7.54 -3.41
CA GLY A 117 -5.18 8.80 -3.75
C GLY A 117 -4.60 9.54 -4.96
N LEU A 118 -3.49 9.07 -5.54
CA LEU A 118 -2.97 9.59 -6.79
C LEU A 118 -3.60 8.88 -8.00
N ASN A 119 -4.07 9.66 -8.97
CA ASN A 119 -4.44 9.11 -10.27
C ASN A 119 -3.17 8.81 -11.08
N PRO A 120 -2.89 7.55 -11.43
CA PRO A 120 -1.65 7.16 -12.09
C PRO A 120 -1.52 7.67 -13.52
N ASP A 121 -2.64 7.98 -14.20
CA ASP A 121 -2.67 8.40 -15.60
C ASP A 121 -2.54 9.91 -15.72
N THR A 122 -3.27 10.66 -14.90
CA THR A 122 -3.32 12.13 -14.99
C THR A 122 -2.34 12.82 -14.04
N GLY A 123 -1.98 12.18 -12.94
CA GLY A 123 -1.23 12.79 -11.84
C GLY A 123 -2.08 13.68 -10.93
N GLU A 124 -3.39 13.71 -11.12
CA GLU A 124 -4.29 14.41 -10.22
C GLU A 124 -4.43 13.66 -8.89
N THR A 125 -4.47 14.40 -7.80
CA THR A 125 -4.75 13.83 -6.49
C THR A 125 -6.23 13.89 -6.19
N ASN A 126 -6.71 12.88 -5.50
CA ASN A 126 -8.02 12.93 -4.87
C ASN A 126 -8.04 13.98 -3.75
N GLN A 127 -9.19 14.19 -3.09
CA GLN A 127 -9.29 15.11 -1.94
C GLN A 127 -8.32 14.77 -0.81
N VAL A 128 -7.92 13.48 -0.71
CA VAL A 128 -6.83 12.99 0.15
C VAL A 128 -5.87 12.14 -0.67
N CYS A 129 -4.57 12.28 -0.42
CA CYS A 129 -3.52 11.52 -1.08
C CYS A 129 -2.36 11.32 -0.11
N VAL A 130 -1.75 10.15 -0.13
CA VAL A 130 -0.54 9.88 0.66
C VAL A 130 0.62 10.69 0.11
N ASN A 131 1.36 11.34 1.01
CA ASN A 131 2.61 12.03 0.72
C ASN A 131 3.79 11.11 1.04
N ALA A 132 4.17 10.26 0.08
CA ALA A 132 5.23 9.28 0.27
C ALA A 132 6.62 9.92 0.22
N ASN A 133 7.56 9.39 1.01
CA ASN A 133 8.99 9.69 0.86
C ASN A 133 9.59 8.91 -0.31
N MET A 134 9.01 7.73 -0.59
CA MET A 134 9.43 6.83 -1.65
C MET A 134 8.21 6.11 -2.23
N THR A 135 8.21 5.87 -3.53
CA THR A 135 7.24 5.00 -4.19
C THR A 135 7.98 3.94 -4.99
N VAL A 136 7.65 2.67 -4.71
CA VAL A 136 8.12 1.54 -5.53
C VAL A 136 7.00 1.15 -6.47
N THR A 137 7.15 1.52 -7.75
CA THR A 137 6.15 1.24 -8.78
C THR A 137 6.54 0.02 -9.60
N PHE A 138 5.55 -0.78 -9.99
CA PHE A 138 5.79 -2.06 -10.63
C PHE A 138 5.79 -1.94 -12.15
N HIS A 139 6.70 -2.69 -12.78
CA HIS A 139 6.86 -2.90 -14.19
C HIS A 139 7.25 -1.63 -14.98
N ARG A 140 6.44 -0.58 -14.94
CA ARG A 140 6.68 0.71 -15.61
C ARG A 140 6.23 1.87 -14.71
N MET A 141 6.91 3.01 -14.90
CA MET A 141 6.48 4.27 -14.30
C MET A 141 5.13 4.68 -14.88
N LYS A 142 4.18 5.00 -14.04
CA LYS A 142 2.86 5.48 -14.47
C LYS A 142 2.99 6.92 -14.99
N VAL A 143 2.23 7.26 -16.02
CA VAL A 143 2.35 8.52 -16.78
C VAL A 143 2.20 9.77 -15.91
N GLY A 144 1.35 9.72 -14.92
CA GLY A 144 1.08 10.83 -13.99
C GLY A 144 2.15 11.07 -12.92
N MET A 145 2.99 10.07 -12.61
CA MET A 145 3.91 10.13 -11.46
C MET A 145 5.10 11.09 -11.63
N PRO A 146 5.76 11.22 -12.81
CA PRO A 146 6.97 12.04 -12.95
C PRO A 146 6.80 13.49 -12.53
N LYS A 147 5.60 14.03 -12.70
CA LYS A 147 5.25 15.42 -12.36
C LYS A 147 4.81 15.60 -10.89
N ARG A 148 4.70 14.51 -10.15
CA ARG A 148 4.13 14.48 -8.81
C ARG A 148 5.12 13.96 -7.76
N LYS A 149 6.36 14.41 -7.87
CA LYS A 149 7.39 14.12 -6.85
C LYS A 149 7.02 14.63 -5.46
N ASP A 150 6.12 15.62 -5.39
CA ASP A 150 5.55 16.15 -4.15
C ASP A 150 4.81 15.10 -3.33
N VAL A 151 4.14 14.15 -3.99
CA VAL A 151 3.41 13.05 -3.33
C VAL A 151 4.06 11.68 -3.53
N CYS A 152 4.83 11.48 -4.61
CA CYS A 152 5.50 10.20 -4.88
C CYS A 152 6.84 10.05 -4.14
N GLY A 153 7.49 11.18 -3.77
CA GLY A 153 8.86 11.16 -3.28
C GLY A 153 9.86 10.65 -4.32
N GLU A 154 10.82 9.86 -3.87
CA GLU A 154 11.74 9.15 -4.75
C GLU A 154 11.03 7.94 -5.40
N ILE A 155 11.13 7.80 -6.73
CA ILE A 155 10.40 6.77 -7.47
C ILE A 155 11.38 5.70 -7.94
N PHE A 156 11.12 4.46 -7.56
CA PHE A 156 11.81 3.26 -8.04
C PHE A 156 10.87 2.44 -8.89
N VAL A 157 11.37 1.97 -10.05
CA VAL A 157 10.62 1.09 -10.96
C VAL A 157 11.18 -0.30 -10.85
N GLU A 158 10.36 -1.24 -10.36
CA GLU A 158 10.75 -2.64 -10.17
C GLU A 158 10.03 -3.54 -11.16
N LYS A 159 10.79 -4.44 -11.81
CA LYS A 159 10.22 -5.44 -12.70
C LYS A 159 9.59 -6.58 -11.91
N ILE A 160 8.38 -6.97 -12.30
CA ILE A 160 7.61 -8.04 -11.65
C ILE A 160 7.46 -9.29 -12.53
N GLY A 161 8.38 -9.49 -13.48
CA GLY A 161 8.40 -10.69 -14.31
C GLY A 161 7.43 -10.67 -15.48
N ILE A 162 6.91 -9.53 -15.89
CA ILE A 162 6.10 -9.39 -17.12
C ILE A 162 7.04 -9.52 -18.32
N PRO A 163 6.87 -10.51 -19.20
CA PRO A 163 7.73 -10.69 -20.35
C PRO A 163 7.41 -9.68 -21.45
N PRO A 164 8.40 -9.36 -22.32
CA PRO A 164 8.21 -8.39 -23.42
C PRO A 164 7.02 -8.73 -24.33
N GLU A 165 6.75 -10.01 -24.54
CA GLU A 165 5.64 -10.49 -25.38
C GLU A 165 4.26 -10.08 -24.85
N ALA A 166 4.14 -9.93 -23.52
CA ALA A 166 2.89 -9.48 -22.87
C ALA A 166 2.69 -7.96 -23.01
N GLU A 167 3.73 -7.22 -23.41
CA GLU A 167 3.66 -5.77 -23.62
C GLU A 167 3.22 -5.42 -25.06
N THR A 168 3.23 -6.37 -25.99
CA THR A 168 2.87 -6.16 -27.40
C THR A 168 1.38 -5.83 -27.52
N GLY A 169 1.07 -4.61 -28.02
CA GLY A 169 -0.31 -4.14 -28.21
C GLY A 169 -0.87 -3.28 -27.06
N VAL A 170 -0.06 -2.98 -26.05
CA VAL A 170 -0.43 -2.13 -24.90
C VAL A 170 0.19 -0.70 -25.01
N LEU A 171 0.91 -0.44 -26.11
CA LEU A 171 1.53 0.86 -26.45
C LEU A 171 0.73 1.59 -27.50
#